data_e72e51091097a978523ece6b7ad5cbba
#
_entry.id   e72e51091097a978523ece6b7ad5cbba
#
_cell.length_a   1.000
_cell.length_b   1.000
_cell.length_c   1.000
_cell.angle_alpha   90.00
_cell.angle_beta   90.00
_cell.angle_gamma   90.00
#
_symmetry.space_group_name_H-M   'P 1'
#
loop_
_entity.id
_entity.type
_entity.pdbx_description
1 polymer ?
#
loop_
_entity_poly.entity_id
_entity_poly.type
_entity_poly.pdbx_seq_one_letter_code
_entity_poly.pdbx_strand_id
1 'polypeptide(L)'
;MALTESPIVALIDKIIAALRTAAITGIVGVYFGDQEAFSEYPVICVGSPPLLNEEFPVMAKGGTHDEIYSIPIITYVKYADTLANNKQIYDIDGEIKTALRNNYFSDYVYFIDIIQTRYVFAEKPAGGTNLRVAETTIRYTKRIS
;
A
#
# COMPACT_ATOMS: atom_id res chain seq x y z
N MET A 1 -0.06 15.86 26.91
CA MET A 1 -0.51 16.37 25.59
C MET A 1 -0.43 15.26 24.56
N ALA A 2 -1.52 15.01 23.88
CA ALA A 2 -1.51 14.02 22.81
C ALA A 2 -0.73 14.53 21.60
N LEU A 3 0.04 13.65 20.95
CA LEU A 3 0.72 13.99 19.72
C LEU A 3 -0.29 14.07 18.58
N THR A 4 -0.11 15.04 17.70
CA THR A 4 -0.87 15.11 16.47
C THR A 4 -0.42 13.99 15.56
N GLU A 5 -1.39 13.25 14.98
CA GLU A 5 -1.08 12.19 14.04
C GLU A 5 -0.33 12.74 12.83
N SER A 6 0.74 12.03 12.43
CA SER A 6 1.50 12.38 11.24
C SER A 6 0.63 12.28 9.98
N PRO A 7 0.76 13.21 9.02
CA PRO A 7 0.01 13.13 7.77
C PRO A 7 0.17 11.81 7.02
N ILE A 8 1.37 11.20 7.07
CA ILE A 8 1.60 9.93 6.41
C ILE A 8 0.86 8.78 7.10
N VAL A 9 0.79 8.80 8.43
CA VAL A 9 0.03 7.81 9.20
C VAL A 9 -1.46 7.92 8.88
N ALA A 10 -2.00 9.13 8.88
CA ALA A 10 -3.40 9.37 8.53
C ALA A 10 -3.73 8.88 7.11
N LEU A 11 -2.82 9.11 6.16
CA LEU A 11 -3.00 8.67 4.78
C LEU A 11 -2.96 7.14 4.67
N ILE A 12 -2.02 6.48 5.34
CA ILE A 12 -1.94 5.01 5.38
C ILE A 12 -3.22 4.43 5.98
N ASP A 13 -3.72 5.00 7.08
CA ASP A 13 -4.96 4.55 7.71
C ASP A 13 -6.16 4.68 6.76
N LYS A 14 -6.23 5.74 5.96
CA LYS A 14 -7.28 5.91 4.96
C LYS A 14 -7.19 4.88 3.84
N ILE A 15 -5.98 4.56 3.39
CA ILE A 15 -5.76 3.50 2.41
C ILE A 15 -6.24 2.16 2.95
N ILE A 16 -5.86 1.84 4.18
CA ILE A 16 -6.28 0.60 4.84
C ILE A 16 -7.80 0.51 4.93
N ALA A 17 -8.45 1.59 5.35
CA ALA A 17 -9.91 1.64 5.43
C ALA A 17 -10.57 1.44 4.06
N ALA A 18 -10.03 2.06 3.01
CA ALA A 18 -10.53 1.90 1.64
C ALA A 18 -10.38 0.46 1.14
N LEU A 19 -9.25 -0.19 1.41
CA LEU A 19 -9.02 -1.57 1.01
C LEU A 19 -9.91 -2.54 1.77
N ARG A 20 -10.13 -2.32 3.06
CA ARG A 20 -11.06 -3.12 3.87
C ARG A 20 -12.50 -2.97 3.39
N THR A 21 -12.91 -1.75 3.06
CA THR A 21 -14.26 -1.46 2.54
C THR A 21 -14.48 -2.09 1.17
N ALA A 22 -13.45 -2.14 0.33
CA ALA A 22 -13.51 -2.76 -0.98
C ALA A 22 -13.72 -4.27 -0.93
N ALA A 23 -13.46 -4.89 0.23
CA ALA A 23 -13.64 -6.33 0.46
C ALA A 23 -12.95 -7.17 -0.63
N ILE A 24 -11.66 -6.97 -0.79
CA ILE A 24 -10.86 -7.63 -1.83
C ILE A 24 -10.93 -9.14 -1.65
N THR A 25 -11.22 -9.84 -2.74
CA THR A 25 -11.48 -11.27 -2.73
C THR A 25 -10.34 -12.09 -2.15
N GLY A 26 -10.66 -12.89 -1.15
CA GLY A 26 -9.74 -13.85 -0.53
C GLY A 26 -8.76 -13.27 0.49
N ILE A 27 -8.72 -11.96 0.66
CA ILE A 27 -7.82 -11.34 1.64
C ILE A 27 -8.31 -11.62 3.06
N VAL A 28 -7.40 -12.06 3.92
CA VAL A 28 -7.69 -12.33 5.34
C VAL A 28 -7.35 -11.17 6.25
N GLY A 29 -6.58 -10.20 5.78
CA GLY A 29 -6.29 -9.01 6.56
C GLY A 29 -5.57 -7.93 5.78
N VAL A 30 -5.75 -6.69 6.21
CA VAL A 30 -5.04 -5.51 5.72
C VAL A 30 -4.40 -4.83 6.93
N TYR A 31 -3.09 -4.67 6.90
CA TYR A 31 -2.30 -4.25 8.06
C TYR A 31 -1.49 -2.99 7.77
N PHE A 32 -1.24 -2.24 8.84
CA PHE A 32 -0.33 -1.10 8.81
C PHE A 32 1.11 -1.62 8.97
N GLY A 33 1.94 -1.39 7.94
CA GLY A 33 3.31 -1.89 7.95
C GLY A 33 3.39 -3.40 7.75
N ASP A 34 4.59 -3.93 7.87
CA ASP A 34 4.86 -5.36 7.71
C ASP A 34 5.05 -6.04 9.06
N GLN A 35 4.98 -7.37 9.08
CA GLN A 35 5.24 -8.22 10.23
C GLN A 35 6.19 -9.34 9.80
N GLU A 36 6.92 -9.92 10.75
CA GLU A 36 7.82 -11.03 10.45
C GLU A 36 7.10 -12.25 9.88
N ALA A 37 5.90 -12.52 10.39
CA ALA A 37 5.09 -13.65 9.93
C ALA A 37 3.61 -13.38 10.16
N PHE A 38 2.78 -13.96 9.30
CA PHE A 38 1.34 -13.95 9.43
C PHE A 38 0.84 -15.38 9.65
N SER A 39 -0.22 -15.53 10.43
CA SER A 39 -0.83 -16.84 10.67
C SER A 39 -1.60 -17.35 9.44
N GLU A 40 -2.11 -16.44 8.64
CA GLU A 40 -2.91 -16.76 7.46
C GLU A 40 -2.53 -15.86 6.28
N TYR A 41 -2.75 -16.35 5.07
CA TYR A 41 -2.55 -15.63 3.80
C TYR A 41 -3.77 -15.81 2.92
N PRO A 42 -4.02 -14.94 1.93
CA PRO A 42 -3.27 -13.73 1.58
C PRO A 42 -3.52 -12.54 2.50
N VAL A 43 -2.52 -11.68 2.61
CA VAL A 43 -2.60 -10.44 3.38
C VAL A 43 -2.07 -9.27 2.58
N ILE A 44 -2.51 -8.06 2.96
CA ILE A 44 -2.02 -6.80 2.39
C ILE A 44 -1.39 -5.98 3.50
N CYS A 45 -0.19 -5.46 3.25
CA CYS A 45 0.53 -4.58 4.16
C CYS A 45 0.71 -3.21 3.50
N VAL A 46 0.36 -2.15 4.20
CA VAL A 46 0.42 -0.79 3.68
C VAL A 46 1.45 0.02 4.44
N GLY A 47 2.37 0.66 3.72
CA GLY A 47 3.33 1.59 4.30
C GLY A 47 4.56 0.96 4.92
N SER A 48 5.01 -0.20 4.44
CA SER A 48 6.22 -0.85 4.95
C SER A 48 7.49 -0.18 4.45
N PRO A 49 8.47 0.17 5.33
CA PRO A 49 9.80 0.55 4.87
C PRO A 49 10.47 -0.62 4.12
N PRO A 50 11.45 -0.38 3.23
CA PRO A 50 12.09 0.90 2.94
C PRO A 50 11.44 1.71 1.81
N LEU A 51 10.38 1.22 1.20
CA LEU A 51 9.75 1.87 0.04
C LEU A 51 8.89 3.08 0.40
N LEU A 52 8.56 3.23 1.68
CA LEU A 52 7.82 4.38 2.17
C LEU A 52 8.68 5.64 2.09
N ASN A 53 8.17 6.69 1.47
CA ASN A 53 8.93 7.90 1.22
C ASN A 53 8.05 9.15 1.25
N GLU A 54 8.63 10.24 1.77
CA GLU A 54 8.03 11.56 1.75
C GLU A 54 8.98 12.51 1.02
N GLU A 55 8.44 13.33 0.13
CA GLU A 55 9.20 14.33 -0.60
C GLU A 55 8.53 15.70 -0.43
N PHE A 56 9.37 16.69 -0.12
CA PHE A 56 8.92 18.06 0.04
C PHE A 56 9.65 18.92 -0.97
N PRO A 57 9.08 19.12 -2.18
CA PRO A 57 9.69 19.96 -3.18
C PRO A 57 9.91 21.38 -2.68
N VAL A 58 10.81 22.11 -3.31
CA VAL A 58 11.13 23.48 -2.92
C VAL A 58 9.87 24.32 -2.77
N MET A 59 9.70 24.89 -1.58
CA MET A 59 8.55 25.73 -1.28
C MET A 59 8.80 27.14 -1.76
N ALA A 60 7.87 27.68 -2.54
CA ALA A 60 7.89 29.08 -2.90
C ALA A 60 7.59 29.94 -1.67
N LYS A 61 8.33 31.04 -1.51
CA LYS A 61 8.11 31.96 -0.38
C LYS A 61 6.69 32.52 -0.42
N GLY A 62 5.91 32.25 0.63
CA GLY A 62 4.52 32.69 0.74
C GLY A 62 3.58 32.02 -0.26
N GLY A 63 4.02 30.97 -0.93
CA GLY A 63 3.27 30.32 -1.97
C GLY A 63 2.77 28.92 -1.65
N THR A 64 2.07 28.38 -2.62
CA THR A 64 1.61 26.99 -2.60
C THR A 64 2.79 26.05 -2.83
N HIS A 65 2.80 24.93 -2.11
CA HIS A 65 3.78 23.88 -2.32
C HIS A 65 3.11 22.51 -2.29
N ASP A 66 3.79 21.52 -2.82
CA ASP A 66 3.31 20.14 -2.83
C ASP A 66 4.08 19.31 -1.81
N GLU A 67 3.37 18.41 -1.17
CA GLU A 67 3.94 17.33 -0.39
C GLU A 67 3.63 16.03 -1.10
N ILE A 68 4.65 15.20 -1.32
CA ILE A 68 4.54 13.98 -2.08
C ILE A 68 4.82 12.79 -1.17
N TYR A 69 3.88 11.86 -1.13
CA TYR A 69 3.98 10.65 -0.31
C TYR A 69 3.98 9.43 -1.22
N SER A 70 5.06 8.67 -1.20
CA SER A 70 5.16 7.39 -1.90
C SER A 70 4.91 6.28 -0.90
N ILE A 71 3.84 5.53 -1.09
CA ILE A 71 3.37 4.53 -0.14
C ILE A 71 3.35 3.17 -0.82
N PRO A 72 4.12 2.20 -0.30
CA PRO A 72 4.06 0.83 -0.80
C PRO A 72 2.84 0.10 -0.26
N ILE A 73 2.22 -0.68 -1.13
CA ILE A 73 1.17 -1.63 -0.79
C ILE A 73 1.68 -2.99 -1.21
N ILE A 74 1.91 -3.85 -0.24
CA ILE A 74 2.55 -5.14 -0.46
C ILE A 74 1.55 -6.25 -0.19
N THR A 75 1.33 -7.11 -1.17
CA THR A 75 0.45 -8.26 -1.06
C THR A 75 1.29 -9.52 -0.95
N TYR A 76 1.01 -10.35 0.04
CA TYR A 76 1.65 -11.65 0.22
C TYR A 76 0.64 -12.75 -0.01
N VAL A 77 0.96 -13.66 -0.92
CA VAL A 77 0.16 -14.86 -1.21
C VAL A 77 1.03 -16.07 -0.97
N LYS A 78 0.52 -17.04 -0.20
CA LYS A 78 1.25 -18.29 0.02
C LYS A 78 1.39 -19.04 -1.29
N TYR A 79 2.62 -19.44 -1.62
CA TYR A 79 2.91 -20.13 -2.86
C TYR A 79 2.22 -21.51 -2.92
N ALA A 80 1.60 -21.79 -4.04
CA ALA A 80 1.17 -23.11 -4.44
C ALA A 80 1.40 -23.25 -5.96
N ASP A 81 1.75 -24.44 -6.39
CA ASP A 81 2.04 -24.70 -7.81
C ASP A 81 0.75 -25.06 -8.56
N THR A 82 -0.15 -24.08 -8.68
CA THR A 82 -1.40 -24.22 -9.41
C THR A 82 -1.63 -23.00 -10.28
N LEU A 83 -2.44 -23.15 -11.33
CA LEU A 83 -2.80 -22.04 -12.19
C LEU A 83 -3.58 -20.98 -11.41
N ALA A 84 -4.51 -21.38 -10.55
CA ALA A 84 -5.29 -20.46 -9.72
C ALA A 84 -4.40 -19.63 -8.80
N ASN A 85 -3.42 -20.26 -8.12
CA ASN A 85 -2.49 -19.55 -7.25
C ASN A 85 -1.60 -18.60 -8.07
N ASN A 86 -1.17 -19.01 -9.25
CA ASN A 86 -0.35 -18.19 -10.12
C ASN A 86 -1.07 -16.91 -10.56
N LYS A 87 -2.38 -16.97 -10.77
CA LYS A 87 -3.20 -15.81 -11.14
C LYS A 87 -3.61 -14.96 -9.94
N GLN A 88 -3.72 -15.54 -8.76
CA GLN A 88 -4.29 -14.90 -7.58
C GLN A 88 -3.60 -13.59 -7.23
N ILE A 89 -2.26 -13.54 -7.28
CA ILE A 89 -1.51 -12.34 -6.94
C ILE A 89 -1.84 -11.17 -7.89
N TYR A 90 -2.02 -11.45 -9.17
CA TYR A 90 -2.36 -10.45 -10.18
C TYR A 90 -3.79 -9.93 -9.98
N ASP A 91 -4.71 -10.84 -9.67
CA ASP A 91 -6.12 -10.50 -9.45
C ASP A 91 -6.28 -9.62 -8.21
N ILE A 92 -5.58 -9.94 -7.12
CA ILE A 92 -5.60 -9.14 -5.90
C ILE A 92 -5.04 -7.75 -6.17
N ASP A 93 -3.89 -7.66 -6.84
CA ASP A 93 -3.29 -6.36 -7.15
C ASP A 93 -4.21 -5.53 -8.05
N GLY A 94 -4.89 -6.16 -9.00
CA GLY A 94 -5.88 -5.49 -9.84
C GLY A 94 -7.06 -4.92 -9.05
N GLU A 95 -7.56 -5.67 -8.08
CA GLU A 95 -8.63 -5.18 -7.19
C GLU A 95 -8.15 -4.03 -6.30
N ILE A 96 -6.91 -4.08 -5.82
CA ILE A 96 -6.30 -2.98 -5.06
C ILE A 96 -6.27 -1.71 -5.89
N LYS A 97 -5.77 -1.79 -7.12
CA LYS A 97 -5.70 -0.64 -8.02
C LYS A 97 -7.07 -0.05 -8.31
N THR A 98 -8.07 -0.90 -8.54
CA THR A 98 -9.45 -0.47 -8.76
C THR A 98 -10.01 0.25 -7.54
N ALA A 99 -9.82 -0.32 -6.35
CA ALA A 99 -10.28 0.29 -5.10
C ALA A 99 -9.67 1.67 -4.88
N LEU A 100 -8.38 1.82 -5.14
CA LEU A 100 -7.68 3.09 -4.93
C LEU A 100 -8.04 4.14 -5.97
N ARG A 101 -8.26 3.75 -7.22
CA ARG A 101 -8.72 4.68 -8.26
C ARG A 101 -10.11 5.22 -8.00
N ASN A 102 -10.95 4.45 -7.32
CA ASN A 102 -12.32 4.84 -7.00
C ASN A 102 -12.45 5.62 -5.69
N ASN A 103 -11.35 5.78 -4.94
CA ASN A 103 -11.35 6.50 -3.67
C ASN A 103 -10.54 7.78 -3.79
N TYR A 104 -11.21 8.90 -3.61
CA TYR A 104 -10.58 10.21 -3.54
C TYR A 104 -10.43 10.58 -2.07
N PHE A 105 -9.20 10.70 -1.61
CA PHE A 105 -8.92 11.17 -0.26
C PHE A 105 -8.82 12.69 -0.30
N SER A 106 -9.94 13.35 -0.57
CA SER A 106 -10.04 14.77 -0.92
C SER A 106 -9.39 15.72 0.08
N ASP A 107 -9.32 15.32 1.35
CA ASP A 107 -8.68 16.11 2.40
C ASP A 107 -7.16 16.04 2.37
N TYR A 108 -6.59 15.08 1.63
CA TYR A 108 -5.18 14.77 1.64
C TYR A 108 -4.51 14.82 0.28
N VAL A 109 -5.29 14.71 -0.78
CA VAL A 109 -4.72 14.37 -2.06
C VAL A 109 -5.11 15.37 -3.13
N TYR A 110 -4.11 15.95 -3.78
CA TYR A 110 -4.30 16.71 -4.99
C TYR A 110 -4.52 15.76 -6.17
N PHE A 111 -3.71 14.72 -6.26
CA PHE A 111 -3.94 13.62 -7.19
C PHE A 111 -3.21 12.35 -6.74
N ILE A 112 -3.61 11.22 -7.32
CA ILE A 112 -3.07 9.90 -7.04
C ILE A 112 -2.46 9.32 -8.30
N ASP A 113 -1.21 8.84 -8.19
CA ASP A 113 -0.53 8.10 -9.24
C ASP A 113 -0.16 6.71 -8.77
N ILE A 114 -0.43 5.70 -9.59
CA ILE A 114 0.14 4.37 -9.40
C ILE A 114 1.46 4.36 -10.16
N ILE A 115 2.58 4.33 -9.43
CA ILE A 115 3.91 4.48 -10.02
C ILE A 115 4.35 3.19 -10.70
N GLN A 116 4.26 2.08 -9.97
CA GLN A 116 4.69 0.79 -10.48
C GLN A 116 4.15 -0.34 -9.62
N THR A 117 4.12 -1.53 -10.20
CA THR A 117 3.93 -2.78 -9.47
C THR A 117 5.08 -3.70 -9.82
N ARG A 118 5.69 -4.30 -8.80
CA ARG A 118 6.72 -5.30 -8.98
C ARG A 118 6.26 -6.61 -8.37
N TYR A 119 6.35 -7.68 -9.15
CA TYR A 119 5.99 -9.03 -8.70
C TYR A 119 7.27 -9.80 -8.42
N VAL A 120 7.38 -10.35 -7.23
CA VAL A 120 8.56 -11.11 -6.81
C VAL A 120 8.15 -12.41 -6.14
N PHE A 121 9.09 -13.35 -6.14
CA PHE A 121 8.99 -14.59 -5.40
C PHE A 121 9.90 -14.46 -4.19
N ALA A 122 9.36 -14.69 -3.01
CA ALA A 122 10.11 -14.53 -1.76
C ALA A 122 9.99 -15.76 -0.88
N GLU A 123 11.06 -16.06 -0.15
CA GLU A 123 11.08 -17.08 0.87
C GLU A 123 11.19 -16.41 2.22
N LYS A 124 10.28 -16.75 3.13
CA LYS A 124 10.35 -16.26 4.52
C LYS A 124 11.32 -17.14 5.31
N PRO A 125 12.44 -16.56 5.82
CA PRO A 125 13.48 -17.35 6.50
C PRO A 125 12.98 -18.10 7.73
N ALA A 126 12.06 -17.51 8.49
CA ALA A 126 11.62 -18.03 9.77
C ALA A 126 10.64 -19.20 9.69
N GLY A 127 10.19 -19.59 8.51
CA GLY A 127 9.19 -20.66 8.39
C GLY A 127 9.31 -21.51 7.14
N GLY A 128 10.28 -21.22 6.27
CA GLY A 128 10.41 -21.91 5.00
C GLY A 128 9.20 -21.77 4.09
N THR A 129 8.35 -20.80 4.34
CA THR A 129 7.16 -20.54 3.52
C THR A 129 7.53 -19.69 2.33
N ASN A 130 7.33 -20.22 1.14
CA ASN A 130 7.50 -19.47 -0.08
C ASN A 130 6.29 -18.59 -0.33
N LEU A 131 6.52 -17.35 -0.75
CA LEU A 131 5.48 -16.37 -0.98
C LEU A 131 5.58 -15.80 -2.38
N ARG A 132 4.40 -15.55 -2.97
CA ARG A 132 4.29 -14.66 -4.11
C ARG A 132 4.01 -13.27 -3.55
N VAL A 133 4.73 -12.27 -4.05
CA VAL A 133 4.66 -10.91 -3.52
C VAL A 133 4.38 -9.93 -4.64
N ALA A 134 3.44 -9.03 -4.44
CA ALA A 134 3.23 -7.88 -5.30
C ALA A 134 3.50 -6.61 -4.50
N GLU A 135 4.44 -5.80 -4.98
CA GLU A 135 4.78 -4.52 -4.38
C GLU A 135 4.27 -3.41 -5.30
N THR A 136 3.20 -2.74 -4.89
CA THR A 136 2.63 -1.63 -5.65
C THR A 136 2.96 -0.34 -4.93
N THR A 137 3.59 0.59 -5.62
CA THR A 137 3.91 1.90 -5.08
C THR A 137 2.93 2.92 -5.61
N ILE A 138 2.30 3.64 -4.69
CA ILE A 138 1.34 4.68 -4.99
C ILE A 138 1.90 6.00 -4.51
N ARG A 139 1.75 7.03 -5.33
CA ARG A 139 2.17 8.38 -5.01
C ARG A 139 0.95 9.27 -4.81
N TYR A 140 0.88 9.89 -3.64
CA TYR A 140 -0.12 10.89 -3.32
C TYR A 140 0.54 12.26 -3.28
N THR A 141 -0.06 13.21 -3.98
CA THR A 141 0.41 14.60 -3.98
C THR A 141 -0.64 15.46 -3.30
N LYS A 142 -0.23 16.14 -2.25
CA LYS A 142 -1.08 17.07 -1.50
C LYS A 142 -0.56 18.48 -1.71
N ARG A 143 -1.43 19.37 -2.12
CA ARG A 143 -1.07 20.77 -2.27
C ARG A 143 -1.41 21.55 -1.01
N ILE A 144 -0.42 22.29 -0.52
CA ILE A 144 -0.53 23.16 0.65
C ILE A 144 -0.48 24.60 0.17
N SER A 145 -1.47 25.36 0.61
CA SER A 145 -1.54 26.79 0.29
C SER A 145 -0.94 27.63 1.40
#